data_3f10e99ed217d7e7f6efd545b913dba4
#
_entry.id   3f10e99ed217d7e7f6efd545b913dba4
#
_cell.length_a   1.000
_cell.length_b   1.000
_cell.length_c   1.000
_cell.angle_alpha   90.00
_cell.angle_beta   90.00
_cell.angle_gamma   90.00
#
_symmetry.space_group_name_H-M   'P 1'
#
loop_
_entity.id
_entity.type
_entity.pdbx_description
1 polymer ?
#
loop_
_entity_poly.entity_id
_entity_poly.type
_entity_poly.pdbx_seq_one_letter_code
_entity_poly.pdbx_strand_id
1 'polypeptide(L)'
;MAIEEGLTNVAFLRTNIEIIDRFFAPNEVQEIWLTFSDPQMKNARKRLTSTYFMERYRHFLTDRGLIHLKTDSNFLFTYTTYMVERNQLHVLLRTEDLYHTEGLDEATREILGIHTYYENQWIERGLNIRYMKFELPHEGELTEPDVEIPLDEYRSYHRTKRSSKDTAK
;
A
#
# COMPACT_ATOMS: atom_id res chain seq x y z
N MET A 1 -10.03 -11.38 20.92
CA MET A 1 -10.52 -11.32 19.53
C MET A 1 -10.05 -12.55 18.76
N ALA A 2 -8.95 -12.59 17.98
CA ALA A 2 -8.61 -13.76 17.14
C ALA A 2 -8.60 -15.11 17.93
N ILE A 3 -8.04 -15.13 19.13
CA ILE A 3 -8.02 -16.31 20.00
C ILE A 3 -9.44 -16.65 20.50
N GLU A 4 -10.23 -15.66 20.87
CA GLU A 4 -11.61 -15.82 21.36
C GLU A 4 -12.54 -16.33 20.25
N GLU A 5 -12.27 -15.94 19.00
CA GLU A 5 -12.98 -16.38 17.79
C GLU A 5 -12.45 -17.70 17.21
N GLY A 6 -11.40 -18.28 17.81
CA GLY A 6 -10.82 -19.54 17.38
C GLY A 6 -10.13 -19.48 16.02
N LEU A 7 -9.67 -18.31 15.58
CA LEU A 7 -8.96 -18.15 14.32
C LEU A 7 -7.56 -18.76 14.40
N THR A 8 -7.30 -19.78 13.60
CA THR A 8 -6.00 -20.51 13.56
C THR A 8 -5.10 -20.10 12.39
N ASN A 9 -5.63 -19.32 11.46
CA ASN A 9 -4.98 -18.91 10.23
C ASN A 9 -4.48 -17.44 10.25
N VAL A 10 -4.37 -16.84 11.44
CA VAL A 10 -3.92 -15.45 11.62
C VAL A 10 -2.78 -15.37 12.62
N ALA A 11 -1.78 -14.54 12.32
CA ALA A 11 -0.70 -14.18 13.21
C ALA A 11 -0.43 -12.67 13.14
N PHE A 12 0.09 -12.08 14.22
CA PHE A 12 0.41 -10.67 14.29
C PHE A 12 1.91 -10.49 14.54
N LEU A 13 2.57 -9.76 13.66
CA LEU A 13 3.97 -9.38 13.79
C LEU A 13 4.08 -7.86 13.89
N ARG A 14 4.61 -7.35 15.02
CA ARG A 14 4.93 -5.94 15.17
C ARG A 14 6.44 -5.76 15.10
N THR A 15 6.92 -5.23 13.99
CA THR A 15 8.36 -5.00 13.75
C THR A 15 8.59 -3.73 12.94
N ASN A 16 9.87 -3.36 12.79
CA ASN A 16 10.25 -2.34 11.83
C ASN A 16 10.21 -2.96 10.41
N ILE A 17 9.51 -2.33 9.49
CA ILE A 17 9.38 -2.79 8.10
C ILE A 17 10.73 -2.91 7.37
N GLU A 18 11.73 -2.16 7.80
CA GLU A 18 13.10 -2.21 7.24
C GLU A 18 13.80 -3.57 7.44
N ILE A 19 13.28 -4.41 8.32
CA ILE A 19 13.84 -5.74 8.62
C ILE A 19 12.83 -6.86 8.41
N ILE A 20 11.75 -6.60 7.67
CA ILE A 20 10.65 -7.57 7.48
C ILE A 20 11.13 -8.88 6.82
N ASP A 21 12.12 -8.80 5.96
CA ASP A 21 12.77 -9.92 5.27
C ASP A 21 13.47 -10.92 6.19
N ARG A 22 13.67 -10.57 7.48
CA ARG A 22 14.25 -11.48 8.47
C ARG A 22 13.24 -12.43 9.11
N PHE A 23 11.96 -12.23 8.86
CA PHE A 23 10.87 -12.97 9.50
C PHE A 23 10.22 -14.01 8.59
N PHE A 24 10.58 -14.02 7.31
CA PHE A 24 10.02 -14.90 6.31
C PHE A 24 11.13 -15.63 5.53
N ALA A 25 10.89 -16.88 5.21
CA ALA A 25 11.76 -17.65 4.31
C ALA A 25 11.56 -17.22 2.84
N PRO A 26 12.52 -17.49 1.95
CA PRO A 26 12.33 -17.26 0.52
C PRO A 26 11.09 -17.97 -0.02
N ASN A 27 10.31 -17.27 -0.84
CA ASN A 27 9.05 -17.77 -1.44
C ASN A 27 7.95 -18.17 -0.43
N GLU A 28 7.99 -17.67 0.79
CA GLU A 28 7.00 -17.99 1.83
C GLU A 28 5.71 -17.18 1.68
N VAL A 29 5.80 -15.96 1.13
CA VAL A 29 4.68 -15.05 0.98
C VAL A 29 4.21 -15.01 -0.47
N GLN A 30 2.91 -15.08 -0.70
CA GLN A 30 2.31 -15.03 -2.05
C GLN A 30 1.78 -13.64 -2.40
N GLU A 31 1.28 -12.91 -1.40
CA GLU A 31 0.66 -11.60 -1.58
C GLU A 31 1.07 -10.65 -0.46
N ILE A 32 1.30 -9.39 -0.80
CA ILE A 32 1.55 -8.30 0.16
C ILE A 32 0.49 -7.23 -0.03
N TRP A 33 -0.22 -6.88 1.05
CA TRP A 33 -1.24 -5.85 1.07
C TRP A 33 -0.72 -4.60 1.77
N LEU A 34 -0.55 -3.51 1.02
CA LEU A 34 -0.14 -2.20 1.50
C LEU A 34 -1.40 -1.33 1.65
N THR A 35 -1.99 -1.35 2.84
CA THR A 35 -3.26 -0.65 3.10
C THR A 35 -3.02 0.64 3.88
N PHE A 36 -3.37 1.78 3.29
CA PHE A 36 -3.31 3.13 3.89
C PHE A 36 -1.96 3.51 4.51
N SER A 37 -0.88 3.03 3.91
CA SER A 37 0.47 3.37 4.33
C SER A 37 0.78 4.86 4.15
N ASP A 38 1.71 5.40 4.96
CA ASP A 38 2.14 6.78 4.83
C ASP A 38 2.80 7.00 3.45
N PRO A 39 2.34 7.98 2.65
CA PRO A 39 2.85 8.24 1.31
C PRO A 39 4.31 8.70 1.27
N GLN A 40 4.91 9.09 2.40
CA GLN A 40 6.31 9.53 2.52
C GLN A 40 6.69 10.52 1.40
N MET A 41 5.90 11.59 1.26
CA MET A 41 5.97 12.53 0.13
C MET A 41 7.36 13.14 -0.08
N LYS A 42 8.15 13.29 0.99
CA LYS A 42 9.50 13.88 0.95
C LYS A 42 10.64 12.86 0.84
N ASN A 43 10.37 11.56 0.95
CA ASN A 43 11.42 10.54 0.97
C ASN A 43 10.95 9.28 0.23
N ALA A 44 11.36 9.17 -1.04
CA ALA A 44 10.99 8.04 -1.90
C ALA A 44 11.38 6.69 -1.29
N ARG A 45 12.60 6.58 -0.75
CA ARG A 45 13.12 5.33 -0.18
C ARG A 45 12.27 4.79 0.99
N LYS A 46 11.49 5.66 1.66
CA LYS A 46 10.59 5.24 2.76
C LYS A 46 9.18 4.85 2.31
N ARG A 47 8.84 5.02 1.04
CA ARG A 47 7.54 4.58 0.49
C ARG A 47 7.52 3.07 0.39
N LEU A 48 6.48 2.44 0.91
CA LEU A 48 6.37 0.98 0.88
C LEU A 48 6.20 0.40 -0.54
N THR A 49 5.90 1.24 -1.53
CA THR A 49 5.89 0.88 -2.96
C THR A 49 7.14 1.34 -3.72
N SER A 50 8.20 1.81 -3.04
CA SER A 50 9.46 2.18 -3.71
C SER A 50 10.23 0.95 -4.21
N THR A 51 11.11 1.17 -5.18
CA THR A 51 12.02 0.12 -5.67
C THR A 51 12.85 -0.49 -4.56
N TYR A 52 13.25 0.32 -3.56
CA TYR A 52 13.95 -0.15 -2.36
C TYR A 52 13.16 -1.22 -1.59
N PHE A 53 11.84 -1.02 -1.40
CA PHE A 53 11.00 -2.01 -0.74
C PHE A 53 10.61 -3.16 -1.69
N MET A 54 10.44 -2.92 -2.99
CA MET A 54 10.22 -3.99 -3.96
C MET A 54 11.39 -4.98 -3.96
N GLU A 55 12.65 -4.51 -3.96
CA GLU A 55 13.82 -5.38 -3.82
C GLU A 55 13.80 -6.18 -2.50
N ARG A 56 13.39 -5.56 -1.40
CA ARG A 56 13.27 -6.24 -0.11
C ARG A 56 12.17 -7.31 -0.12
N TYR A 57 11.04 -7.04 -0.76
CA TYR A 57 9.93 -8.01 -0.86
C TYR A 57 10.33 -9.23 -1.71
N ARG A 58 11.14 -9.07 -2.73
CA ARG A 58 11.67 -10.18 -3.54
C ARG A 58 12.38 -11.26 -2.72
N HIS A 59 12.92 -10.93 -1.54
CA HIS A 59 13.61 -11.90 -0.71
C HIS A 59 12.69 -12.97 -0.14
N PHE A 60 11.40 -12.69 0.03
CA PHE A 60 10.46 -13.61 0.66
C PHE A 60 9.15 -13.80 -0.10
N LEU A 61 8.83 -12.91 -1.02
CA LEU A 61 7.68 -13.07 -1.90
C LEU A 61 7.97 -14.16 -2.93
N THR A 62 6.96 -14.90 -3.36
CA THR A 62 7.08 -15.82 -4.50
C THR A 62 7.40 -15.06 -5.77
N ASP A 63 8.07 -15.70 -6.74
CA ASP A 63 8.26 -15.07 -8.04
C ASP A 63 6.90 -14.71 -8.66
N ARG A 64 6.79 -13.48 -9.18
CA ARG A 64 5.52 -12.88 -9.62
C ARG A 64 4.42 -12.85 -8.54
N GLY A 65 4.80 -12.87 -7.28
CA GLY A 65 3.88 -12.66 -6.18
C GLY A 65 3.21 -11.30 -6.26
N LEU A 66 2.06 -11.17 -5.65
CA LEU A 66 1.16 -10.03 -5.83
C LEU A 66 1.42 -8.92 -4.82
N ILE A 67 1.49 -7.70 -5.31
CA ILE A 67 1.49 -6.49 -4.49
C ILE A 67 0.16 -5.77 -4.66
N HIS A 68 -0.51 -5.51 -3.55
CA HIS A 68 -1.75 -4.77 -3.49
C HIS A 68 -1.51 -3.42 -2.80
N LEU A 69 -1.86 -2.34 -3.46
CA LEU A 69 -1.92 -1.00 -2.86
C LEU A 69 -3.36 -0.57 -2.74
N LYS A 70 -3.83 -0.28 -1.53
CA LYS A 70 -5.12 0.34 -1.25
C LYS A 70 -4.87 1.64 -0.48
N THR A 71 -5.23 2.79 -1.06
CA THR A 71 -4.84 4.10 -0.50
C THR A 71 -5.83 5.22 -0.84
N ASP A 72 -5.97 6.16 0.08
CA ASP A 72 -6.62 7.45 -0.12
C ASP A 72 -5.68 8.49 -0.77
N SER A 73 -4.36 8.26 -0.72
CA SER A 73 -3.34 9.18 -1.20
C SER A 73 -3.23 9.16 -2.72
N ASN A 74 -3.58 10.29 -3.35
CA ASN A 74 -3.34 10.48 -4.78
C ASN A 74 -1.84 10.47 -5.09
N PHE A 75 -1.04 11.10 -4.24
CA PHE A 75 0.41 11.12 -4.38
C PHE A 75 1.02 9.71 -4.42
N LEU A 76 0.68 8.84 -3.44
CA LEU A 76 1.22 7.49 -3.36
C LEU A 76 0.76 6.62 -4.54
N PHE A 77 -0.50 6.75 -4.94
CA PHE A 77 -1.05 6.03 -6.09
C PHE A 77 -0.37 6.44 -7.39
N THR A 78 -0.23 7.75 -7.63
CA THR A 78 0.46 8.30 -8.82
C THR A 78 1.93 7.86 -8.86
N TYR A 79 2.63 7.95 -7.72
CA TYR A 79 4.01 7.47 -7.62
C TYR A 79 4.11 5.98 -7.97
N THR A 80 3.22 5.15 -7.40
CA THR A 80 3.23 3.71 -7.66
C THR A 80 2.93 3.41 -9.13
N THR A 81 2.03 4.18 -9.75
CA THR A 81 1.76 4.08 -11.20
C THR A 81 3.03 4.31 -12.02
N TYR A 82 3.76 5.39 -11.77
CA TYR A 82 5.03 5.65 -12.47
C TYR A 82 6.09 4.59 -12.18
N MET A 83 6.18 4.10 -10.96
CA MET A 83 7.12 3.05 -10.57
C MET A 83 6.83 1.75 -11.35
N VAL A 84 5.58 1.34 -11.41
CA VAL A 84 5.14 0.14 -12.13
C VAL A 84 5.36 0.29 -13.64
N GLU A 85 5.00 1.42 -14.23
CA GLU A 85 5.17 1.72 -15.66
C GLU A 85 6.66 1.81 -16.05
N ARG A 86 7.49 2.48 -15.24
CA ARG A 86 8.94 2.61 -15.46
C ARG A 86 9.63 1.24 -15.51
N ASN A 87 9.17 0.31 -14.69
CA ASN A 87 9.75 -1.03 -14.56
C ASN A 87 8.97 -2.10 -15.37
N GLN A 88 7.99 -1.70 -16.16
CA GLN A 88 7.16 -2.58 -17.00
C GLN A 88 6.56 -3.74 -16.22
N LEU A 89 6.18 -3.52 -14.95
CA LEU A 89 5.56 -4.55 -14.12
C LEU A 89 4.14 -4.83 -14.61
N HIS A 90 3.72 -6.08 -14.54
CA HIS A 90 2.40 -6.50 -15.00
C HIS A 90 1.30 -6.07 -14.05
N VAL A 91 0.46 -5.14 -14.46
CA VAL A 91 -0.70 -4.64 -13.70
C VAL A 91 -1.92 -5.48 -14.00
N LEU A 92 -2.49 -6.09 -12.97
CA LEU A 92 -3.71 -6.91 -13.06
C LEU A 92 -4.98 -6.09 -12.87
N LEU A 93 -4.92 -5.07 -12.00
CA LEU A 93 -6.04 -4.17 -11.75
C LEU A 93 -5.50 -2.81 -11.30
N ARG A 94 -6.06 -1.72 -11.85
CA ARG A 94 -5.77 -0.35 -11.44
C ARG A 94 -7.05 0.48 -11.52
N THR A 95 -7.39 1.15 -10.43
CA THR A 95 -8.53 2.07 -10.38
C THR A 95 -8.28 3.24 -9.44
N GLU A 96 -8.77 4.41 -9.84
CA GLU A 96 -8.73 5.63 -9.04
C GLU A 96 -9.97 5.79 -8.13
N ASP A 97 -10.99 4.95 -8.35
CA ASP A 97 -12.21 4.91 -7.56
C ASP A 97 -12.68 3.47 -7.39
N LEU A 98 -12.20 2.83 -6.32
CA LEU A 98 -12.40 1.41 -6.08
C LEU A 98 -13.87 1.03 -5.99
N TYR A 99 -14.67 1.84 -5.30
CA TYR A 99 -16.07 1.49 -4.99
C TYR A 99 -17.05 1.75 -6.12
N HIS A 100 -16.64 2.50 -7.13
CA HIS A 100 -17.41 2.72 -8.36
C HIS A 100 -16.80 1.98 -9.56
N THR A 101 -15.84 1.06 -9.31
CA THR A 101 -15.24 0.26 -10.38
C THR A 101 -16.20 -0.85 -10.84
N GLU A 102 -16.54 -0.84 -12.12
CA GLU A 102 -17.33 -1.87 -12.75
C GLU A 102 -16.48 -3.07 -13.18
N GLY A 103 -17.12 -4.22 -13.43
CA GLY A 103 -16.46 -5.40 -14.00
C GLY A 103 -15.61 -6.23 -13.03
N LEU A 104 -15.60 -5.90 -11.73
CA LEU A 104 -14.97 -6.75 -10.73
C LEU A 104 -15.79 -8.03 -10.54
N ASP A 105 -15.12 -9.18 -10.49
CA ASP A 105 -15.73 -10.43 -10.06
C ASP A 105 -16.17 -10.38 -8.59
N GLU A 106 -17.08 -11.27 -8.21
CA GLU A 106 -17.70 -11.26 -6.88
C GLU A 106 -16.67 -11.44 -5.75
N ALA A 107 -15.72 -12.36 -5.89
CA ALA A 107 -14.70 -12.61 -4.89
C ALA A 107 -13.76 -11.41 -4.70
N THR A 108 -13.35 -10.78 -5.80
CA THR A 108 -12.54 -9.55 -5.74
C THR A 108 -13.32 -8.42 -5.08
N ARG A 109 -14.60 -8.27 -5.40
CA ARG A 109 -15.46 -7.23 -4.81
C ARG A 109 -15.65 -7.45 -3.30
N GLU A 110 -15.84 -8.69 -2.86
CA GLU A 110 -15.99 -9.04 -1.44
C GLU A 110 -14.74 -8.67 -0.65
N ILE A 111 -13.55 -9.10 -1.12
CA ILE A 111 -12.28 -8.81 -0.44
C ILE A 111 -12.00 -7.31 -0.41
N LEU A 112 -12.16 -6.61 -1.54
CA LEU A 112 -11.89 -5.17 -1.63
C LEU A 112 -12.94 -4.34 -0.90
N GLY A 113 -14.13 -4.89 -0.65
CA GLY A 113 -15.21 -4.31 0.14
C GLY A 113 -14.98 -4.33 1.65
N ILE A 114 -13.94 -5.01 2.14
CA ILE A 114 -13.56 -4.96 3.55
C ILE A 114 -12.99 -3.59 3.88
N HIS A 115 -13.72 -2.82 4.69
CA HIS A 115 -13.33 -1.46 5.06
C HIS A 115 -12.60 -1.41 6.39
N THR A 116 -11.53 -0.63 6.45
CA THR A 116 -10.93 -0.24 7.73
C THR A 116 -11.70 0.94 8.34
N TYR A 117 -11.57 1.13 9.66
CA TYR A 117 -12.15 2.30 10.33
C TYR A 117 -11.71 3.64 9.71
N TYR A 118 -10.43 3.77 9.37
CA TYR A 118 -9.91 4.98 8.73
C TYR A 118 -10.44 5.19 7.32
N GLU A 119 -10.64 4.12 6.58
CA GLU A 119 -11.17 4.16 5.23
C GLU A 119 -12.58 4.73 5.19
N ASN A 120 -13.46 4.31 6.10
CA ASN A 120 -14.81 4.86 6.22
C ASN A 120 -14.78 6.37 6.45
N GLN A 121 -13.84 6.87 7.27
CA GLN A 121 -13.70 8.31 7.50
C GLN A 121 -13.30 9.10 6.23
N TRP A 122 -12.52 8.49 5.33
CA TRP A 122 -12.16 9.12 4.06
C TRP A 122 -13.31 9.10 3.06
N ILE A 123 -14.02 7.99 2.98
CA ILE A 123 -15.24 7.86 2.14
C ILE A 123 -16.31 8.87 2.57
N GLU A 124 -16.58 9.01 3.87
CA GLU A 124 -17.51 10.00 4.42
C GLU A 124 -17.13 11.45 4.09
N ARG A 125 -15.85 11.72 3.84
CA ARG A 125 -15.33 13.03 3.41
C ARG A 125 -15.33 13.21 1.89
N GLY A 126 -15.85 12.25 1.13
CA GLY A 126 -15.91 12.29 -0.33
C GLY A 126 -14.56 12.04 -1.02
N LEU A 127 -13.61 11.38 -0.35
CA LEU A 127 -12.36 10.99 -0.96
C LEU A 127 -12.49 9.61 -1.59
N ASN A 128 -12.03 9.47 -2.83
CA ASN A 128 -11.97 8.19 -3.51
C ASN A 128 -10.84 7.33 -2.93
N ILE A 129 -11.13 6.06 -2.77
CA ILE A 129 -10.11 5.06 -2.45
C ILE A 129 -9.57 4.50 -3.75
N ARG A 130 -8.25 4.55 -3.90
CA ARG A 130 -7.53 4.05 -5.07
C ARG A 130 -6.97 2.67 -4.79
N TYR A 131 -6.94 1.86 -5.84
CA TYR A 131 -6.42 0.51 -5.73
C TYR A 131 -5.56 0.13 -6.93
N MET A 132 -4.50 -0.61 -6.66
CA MET A 132 -3.65 -1.22 -7.69
C MET A 132 -3.20 -2.60 -7.24
N LYS A 133 -3.23 -3.56 -8.18
CA LYS A 133 -2.72 -4.93 -8.02
C LYS A 133 -1.75 -5.21 -9.15
N PHE A 134 -0.52 -5.61 -8.83
CA PHE A 134 0.51 -5.90 -9.83
C PHE A 134 1.41 -7.05 -9.38
N GLU A 135 2.06 -7.69 -10.33
CA GLU A 135 3.04 -8.75 -10.09
C GLU A 135 4.43 -8.16 -9.85
N LEU A 136 5.18 -8.77 -8.93
CA LEU A 136 6.58 -8.44 -8.68
C LEU A 136 7.47 -9.64 -9.07
N PRO A 137 8.10 -9.62 -10.26
CA PRO A 137 9.04 -10.67 -10.66
C PRO A 137 10.35 -10.57 -9.86
N HIS A 138 11.01 -11.70 -9.63
CA HIS A 138 12.32 -11.74 -8.97
C HIS A 138 13.43 -11.17 -9.85
N GLU A 139 13.32 -11.30 -11.15
CA GLU A 139 14.31 -10.86 -12.13
C GLU A 139 14.10 -9.40 -12.56
N GLY A 140 15.14 -8.83 -13.13
CA GLY A 140 15.17 -7.47 -13.66
C GLY A 140 15.59 -6.43 -12.64
N GLU A 141 16.38 -5.47 -13.07
CA GLU A 141 16.78 -4.32 -12.27
C GLU A 141 15.61 -3.32 -12.15
N LEU A 142 15.31 -2.88 -10.92
CA LEU A 142 14.27 -1.89 -10.69
C LEU A 142 14.85 -0.48 -10.65
N THR A 143 14.27 0.40 -11.45
CA THR A 143 14.64 1.81 -11.55
C THR A 143 13.59 2.69 -10.89
N GLU A 144 14.02 3.56 -9.99
CA GLU A 144 13.15 4.55 -9.35
C GLU A 144 12.61 5.56 -10.38
N PRO A 145 11.31 5.90 -10.36
CA PRO A 145 10.79 6.94 -11.26
C PRO A 145 11.34 8.31 -10.89
N ASP A 146 11.81 9.05 -11.89
CA ASP A 146 12.24 10.43 -11.76
C ASP A 146 11.13 11.36 -12.28
N VAL A 147 10.14 11.61 -11.41
CA VAL A 147 8.95 12.41 -11.74
C VAL A 147 8.56 13.32 -10.59
N GLU A 148 8.10 14.51 -10.94
CA GLU A 148 7.52 15.44 -9.98
C GLU A 148 6.02 15.17 -9.82
N ILE A 149 5.57 14.94 -8.59
CA ILE A 149 4.19 14.58 -8.28
C ILE A 149 3.60 15.61 -7.32
N PRO A 150 2.42 16.18 -7.62
CA PRO A 150 1.72 17.08 -6.71
C PRO A 150 1.46 16.43 -5.35
N LEU A 151 1.72 17.19 -4.28
CA LEU A 151 1.55 16.70 -2.91
C LEU A 151 0.07 16.63 -2.52
N ASP A 152 -0.28 15.67 -1.65
CA ASP A 152 -1.61 15.58 -1.06
C ASP A 152 -1.83 16.70 -0.01
N GLU A 153 -2.62 17.71 -0.35
CA GLU A 153 -2.86 18.87 0.52
C GLU A 153 -3.59 18.51 1.82
N TYR A 154 -4.60 17.63 1.76
CA TYR A 154 -5.45 17.28 2.90
C TYR A 154 -4.72 16.58 4.05
N ARG A 155 -3.60 15.90 3.79
CA ARG A 155 -2.77 15.27 4.83
C ARG A 155 -1.93 16.26 5.62
N SER A 156 -1.73 17.45 5.09
CA SER A 156 -0.99 18.54 5.75
C SER A 156 -1.77 19.14 6.93
N TYR A 157 -3.10 19.20 6.86
CA TYR A 157 -3.95 19.82 7.87
C TYR A 157 -3.96 19.11 9.23
N HIS A 158 -3.69 17.80 9.29
CA HIS A 158 -3.72 17.06 10.56
C HIS A 158 -2.42 17.12 11.37
N ARG A 159 -1.28 17.43 10.75
CA ARG A 159 -0.01 17.60 11.47
C ARG A 159 0.02 18.91 12.28
N THR A 160 -0.57 19.97 11.77
CA THR A 160 -0.61 21.28 12.44
C THR A 160 -1.47 21.28 13.71
N LYS A 161 -2.56 20.48 13.74
CA LYS A 161 -3.44 20.38 14.93
C LYS A 161 -2.87 19.56 16.08
N ARG A 162 -1.94 18.64 15.85
CA ARG A 162 -1.25 17.89 16.93
C ARG A 162 -0.13 18.70 17.58
N SER A 163 0.55 19.55 16.82
CA SER A 163 1.63 20.41 17.31
C SER A 163 1.14 21.57 18.20
N SER A 164 -0.12 22.01 18.05
CA SER A 164 -0.67 23.13 18.83
C SER A 164 -1.29 22.72 20.16
N LYS A 165 -1.41 21.42 20.48
CA LYS A 165 -1.93 20.96 21.78
C LYS A 165 -0.85 20.73 22.84
N ASP A 166 0.41 20.67 22.47
CA ASP A 166 1.54 20.43 23.40
C ASP A 166 2.20 21.72 23.93
N THR A 167 1.68 22.91 23.57
CA THR A 167 2.25 24.20 24.01
C THR A 167 1.37 24.97 25.04
N ALA A 168 0.36 24.27 25.58
CA ALA A 168 -0.47 24.87 26.66
C ALA A 168 -0.36 24.02 27.94
N LYS A 169 0.79 24.17 28.64
CA LYS A 169 0.98 23.88 30.06
C LYS A 169 2.05 24.83 30.61
#